data_e8e9bf9fc567dd38d78b26612b903628
#
_entry.id   e8e9bf9fc567dd38d78b26612b903628
#
_cell.length_a   1.000
_cell.length_b   1.000
_cell.length_c   1.000
_cell.angle_alpha   90.00
_cell.angle_beta   90.00
_cell.angle_gamma   90.00
#
_symmetry.space_group_name_H-M   'P 1'
#
loop_
_entity.id
_entity.type
_entity.pdbx_description
1 polymer ?
#
loop_
_entity_poly.entity_id
_entity_poly.type
_entity_poly.pdbx_seq_one_letter_code
_entity_poly.pdbx_strand_id
1 'polypeptide(L)' 'MLIIGCDYHPGFQQIAFVDTETGECGERRLTHREEAEQFYGMLKERSVRVGMEASGHARWFERLLSDLQFE' A
#
# COMPACT_ATOMS: atom_id res chain seq x y z
N MET A 1 -5.51 9.70 -9.16
CA MET A 1 -4.46 8.79 -8.66
C MET A 1 -4.57 8.65 -7.15
N LEU A 2 -4.46 7.44 -6.66
CA LEU A 2 -4.42 7.18 -5.22
C LEU A 2 -2.95 7.14 -4.79
N ILE A 3 -2.60 7.96 -3.81
CA ILE A 3 -1.25 8.02 -3.27
C ILE A 3 -1.28 7.44 -1.86
N ILE A 4 -0.42 6.46 -1.60
CA ILE A 4 -0.36 5.77 -0.32
C ILE A 4 1.04 5.93 0.27
N GLY A 5 1.10 6.40 1.51
CA GLY A 5 2.32 6.40 2.30
C GLY A 5 2.27 5.22 3.25
N CYS A 6 3.26 4.35 3.19
CA CYS A 6 3.28 3.12 3.98
C CYS A 6 4.39 3.16 5.02
N ASP A 7 4.02 2.96 6.28
CA ASP A 7 4.94 2.74 7.38
C ASP A 7 4.94 1.23 7.67
N TYR A 8 5.95 0.54 7.16
CA TYR A 8 6.01 -0.92 7.16
C TYR A 8 6.66 -1.45 8.44
N HIS A 9 6.00 -2.41 9.07
CA HIS A 9 6.51 -3.15 10.23
C HIS A 9 6.41 -4.64 9.93
N PRO A 10 7.16 -5.50 10.64
CA PRO A 10 7.15 -6.93 10.32
C PRO A 10 5.80 -7.62 10.35
N GLY A 11 4.92 -7.25 11.27
CA GLY A 11 3.62 -7.91 11.41
C GLY A 11 2.45 -7.14 10.86
N PHE A 12 2.65 -5.90 10.46
CA PHE A 12 1.58 -5.04 9.95
C PHE A 12 2.17 -3.84 9.24
N GLN A 13 1.31 -3.06 8.61
CA GLN A 13 1.71 -1.76 8.10
C GLN A 13 0.64 -0.73 8.43
N GLN A 14 1.08 0.49 8.72
CA GLN A 14 0.20 1.62 8.90
C GLN A 14 0.26 2.45 7.64
N ILE A 15 -0.88 2.70 7.02
CA ILE A 15 -0.91 3.47 5.77
C ILE A 15 -1.72 4.75 5.94
N ALA A 16 -1.30 5.75 5.20
CA ALA A 16 -2.08 6.97 5.00
C ALA A 16 -2.28 7.13 3.50
N PHE A 17 -3.47 7.50 3.08
CA PHE A 17 -3.74 7.61 1.65
C PHE A 17 -4.53 8.87 1.31
N VAL A 18 -4.37 9.31 0.07
CA VAL A 18 -5.14 10.42 -0.49
C VAL A 18 -5.45 10.13 -1.95
N ASP A 19 -6.70 10.38 -2.33
CA ASP A 19 -7.10 10.31 -3.73
C ASP A 19 -7.03 11.72 -4.30
N THR A 20 -6.14 11.92 -5.27
CA THR A 20 -5.89 13.25 -5.83
C THR A 20 -7.06 13.78 -6.66
N GLU A 21 -7.96 12.92 -7.10
CA GLU A 21 -9.12 13.34 -7.88
C GLU A 21 -10.28 13.81 -7.01
N THR A 22 -10.52 13.14 -5.90
CA THR A 22 -11.64 13.44 -5.03
C THR A 22 -11.26 14.20 -3.77
N GLY A 23 -9.99 14.18 -3.40
CA GLY A 23 -9.51 14.75 -2.15
C GLY A 23 -9.78 13.87 -0.93
N GLU A 24 -10.39 12.72 -1.13
CA GLU A 24 -10.65 11.80 -0.03
C GLU A 24 -9.34 11.28 0.56
N CYS A 25 -9.24 11.26 1.88
CA CYS A 25 -8.04 10.78 2.56
C CYS A 25 -8.41 10.00 3.81
N GLY A 26 -7.47 9.17 4.26
CA GLY A 26 -7.70 8.37 5.46
C GLY A 26 -6.45 7.62 5.87
N GLU A 27 -6.59 6.83 6.93
CA GLU A 27 -5.51 6.00 7.45
C GLU A 27 -6.07 4.62 7.77
N ARG A 28 -5.22 3.60 7.65
CA ARG A 28 -5.58 2.22 8.00
C ARG A 28 -4.36 1.48 8.52
N ARG A 29 -4.64 0.49 9.37
CA ARG A 29 -3.65 -0.51 9.76
C ARG A 29 -4.01 -1.81 9.05
N LEU A 30 -3.03 -2.40 8.37
CA LEU A 30 -3.20 -3.64 7.63
C LEU A 30 -2.32 -4.72 8.25
N THR A 31 -2.93 -5.77 8.75
CA THR A 31 -2.19 -6.90 9.30
C THR A 31 -1.56 -7.69 8.16
N HIS A 32 -0.30 -8.05 8.31
CA HIS A 32 0.40 -8.84 7.32
C HIS A 32 0.04 -10.32 7.48
N ARG A 33 -0.03 -11.03 6.42
CA ARG A 33 0.10 -10.54 5.03
C ARG A 33 -1.27 -10.40 4.39
N GLU A 34 -2.26 -11.04 5.02
CA GLU A 34 -3.58 -11.25 4.46
C GLU A 34 -4.35 -9.96 4.20
N GLU A 35 -4.44 -9.11 5.22
CA GLU A 35 -5.18 -7.85 5.04
C GLU A 35 -4.51 -6.93 4.02
N ALA A 36 -3.17 -6.90 4.03
CA ALA A 36 -2.44 -6.10 3.06
C ALA A 36 -2.68 -6.60 1.65
N GLU A 37 -2.62 -7.92 1.44
CA GLU A 37 -2.86 -8.51 0.12
C GLU A 37 -4.28 -8.21 -0.37
N GLN A 38 -5.26 -8.29 0.50
CA GLN A 38 -6.65 -8.00 0.14
C GLN A 38 -6.83 -6.52 -0.20
N PHE A 39 -6.28 -5.65 0.62
CA PHE A 39 -6.42 -4.21 0.42
C PHE A 39 -5.82 -3.78 -0.92
N TYR A 40 -4.56 -4.13 -1.15
CA TYR A 40 -3.88 -3.72 -2.38
C TYR A 40 -4.47 -4.42 -3.61
N GLY A 41 -4.91 -5.66 -3.44
CA GLY A 41 -5.56 -6.40 -4.51
C GLY A 41 -6.85 -5.74 -4.99
N MET A 42 -7.59 -5.11 -4.07
CA MET A 42 -8.81 -4.38 -4.43
C MET A 42 -8.53 -3.12 -5.25
N LEU A 43 -7.28 -2.64 -5.22
CA LEU A 43 -6.88 -1.44 -5.95
C LEU A 43 -6.26 -1.74 -7.31
N LYS A 44 -6.28 -2.99 -7.72
CA LYS A 44 -5.56 -3.51 -8.89
C LYS A 44 -5.80 -2.72 -10.19
N GLU A 45 -7.02 -2.23 -10.38
CA GLU A 45 -7.36 -1.51 -11.62
C GLU A 45 -7.32 0.01 -11.48
N ARG A 46 -6.84 0.49 -10.35
CA ARG A 46 -6.73 1.92 -10.11
C ARG A 46 -5.30 2.38 -10.36
N SER A 47 -5.16 3.67 -10.63
CA SER A 47 -3.86 4.30 -10.69
C SER A 47 -3.39 4.55 -9.26
N VAL A 48 -2.32 3.87 -8.85
CA VAL A 48 -1.86 3.88 -7.46
C VAL A 48 -0.36 4.09 -7.41
N ARG A 49 0.09 4.96 -6.51
CA ARG A 49 1.50 5.15 -6.20
C ARG A 49 1.70 4.89 -4.71
N VAL A 50 2.64 4.03 -4.38
CA VAL A 50 2.95 3.68 -2.99
C VAL A 50 4.35 4.17 -2.66
N GLY A 51 4.46 5.00 -1.61
CA GLY A 51 5.74 5.40 -1.05
C GLY A 51 6.00 4.67 0.25
N MET A 52 7.21 4.16 0.42
CA MET A 52 7.58 3.39 1.59
C MET A 52 9.02 3.70 1.96
N GLU A 53 9.28 3.87 3.26
CA GLU A 53 10.66 4.02 3.72
C GLU A 53 11.39 2.68 3.57
N ALA A 54 12.62 2.77 3.08
CA ALA A 54 13.43 1.58 2.84
C ALA A 54 14.04 1.09 4.15
N SER A 55 13.24 0.52 5.03
CA SER A 55 13.70 0.08 6.34
C SER A 55 13.64 -1.43 6.49
N GLY A 56 14.19 -2.19 5.56
CA GLY A 56 14.29 -3.60 5.80
C GLY A 56 13.74 -4.49 4.70
N HIS A 57 13.42 -5.70 5.06
CA HIS A 57 13.23 -6.78 4.11
C HIS A 57 11.76 -7.07 3.86
N ALA A 58 11.17 -6.36 2.93
CA ALA A 58 9.77 -6.53 2.58
C ALA A 58 9.62 -7.11 1.18
N ARG A 59 10.38 -8.16 0.87
CA ARG A 59 10.39 -8.74 -0.48
C ARG A 59 9.00 -9.17 -0.95
N TRP A 60 8.22 -9.80 -0.07
CA TRP A 60 6.89 -10.23 -0.44
C TRP A 60 6.00 -9.04 -0.81
N PHE A 61 6.16 -7.94 -0.08
CA PHE A 61 5.36 -6.74 -0.31
C PHE A 61 5.80 -6.04 -1.59
N GLU A 62 7.11 -5.93 -1.80
CA GLU A 62 7.65 -5.36 -3.04
C GLU A 62 7.19 -6.17 -4.25
N ARG A 63 7.19 -7.49 -4.13
CA ARG A 63 6.71 -8.37 -5.20
C ARG A 63 5.21 -8.18 -5.43
N LEU A 64 4.43 -8.06 -4.37
CA LEU A 64 3.00 -7.81 -4.48
C LEU A 64 2.74 -6.52 -5.25
N LEU A 65 3.41 -5.44 -4.88
CA LEU A 65 3.23 -4.16 -5.57
C LEU A 65 3.64 -4.22 -7.03
N SER A 66 4.72 -4.95 -7.31
CA SER A 66 5.18 -5.15 -8.67
C SER A 66 4.17 -5.95 -9.49
N ASP A 67 3.62 -7.02 -8.92
CA ASP A 67 2.63 -7.85 -9.60
C ASP A 67 1.35 -7.07 -9.90
N LEU A 68 1.00 -6.12 -9.05
CA LEU A 68 -0.15 -5.26 -9.26
C LEU A 68 0.16 -4.04 -10.14
N GLN A 69 1.42 -3.89 -10.54
CA GLN A 69 1.91 -2.81 -11.40
C GLN A 69 1.74 -1.41 -10.77
N PHE A 70 1.86 -1.33 -9.46
CA PHE A 70 1.84 -0.06 -8.76
C PHE A 70 3.21 0.62 -8.84
N GLU A 71 3.20 1.93 -8.81
CA GLU A 71 4.42 2.73 -8.76
C GLU A 71 4.98 2.89 -7.36
#